data_5a3d011ca9f72d4718ab46eaf0f2eb3e
#
_entry.id   5a3d011ca9f72d4718ab46eaf0f2eb3e
#
_cell.length_a   1.000
_cell.length_b   1.000
_cell.length_c   1.000
_cell.angle_alpha   90.00
_cell.angle_beta   90.00
_cell.angle_gamma   90.00
#
_symmetry.space_group_name_H-M   'P 1'
#
loop_
_entity.id
_entity.type
_entity.pdbx_description
1 polymer ?
#
loop_
_entity_poly.entity_id
_entity_poly.type
_entity_poly.pdbx_seq_one_letter_code
_entity_poly.pdbx_strand_id
1 'polypeptide(L)'
;MKKNKLSLAIALGMSLALTSCGGDEKNAQQSSTENTVVQKVTQAQTKSNVLSYIPADTAILAIYVKDDRYPLPQRLVEITEKVYASVGTLLSEMFTDSFKKYHDKADPGSDTEKVDAFFDKWFSQDGIKKLGLSIEENEFALYAVDLFPVLRMTLAKGHSFDELLTELMHKANDSKADTAEFKSINGRMVYFFGDKEMKILVSLDGNELVVSLSPTREIDNLMPKLLGFEKPVKNITQSNEYHDTIAKYNYMGNSMYWFDIRQIADYFINPAQYNSPMLDLMKVQDKQMSQECKAEILGMFDKFPRMVGGTTQLTDTMMASNLVLEMTDGLGSKLSKMTGRIPASSSPSSLSYGFSFDIEAAKTLALEFVTNIEQDPYKCDMLQSLNDQAAGLKAQLSQPLPPFVSNFKGFNLIIDTLDLDFTQTDPDKMIKDLKAKVLLAVDNPEAIKGMATMALPELNNLGLDIGGEAVNISSMMPVSGTQIPVNLDHVFMAMGKETIGASLGEGTDKVLTQDVKEGGQASLFTIGINADFYQKMFAGIDTVSDKLPPDAQKQLRIQKTLMSDLIWWQREDASIGFNDKGLEISAEIKY
;
A
#
# COMPACT_ATOMS: atom_id res chain seq x y z
N MET A 1 15.84 -26.09 -4.88
CA MET A 1 15.92 -25.06 -3.82
C MET A 1 16.90 -23.90 -4.13
N LYS A 2 17.31 -23.67 -5.40
CA LYS A 2 18.23 -22.58 -5.79
C LYS A 2 17.56 -21.27 -6.24
N LYS A 3 16.21 -21.22 -6.29
CA LYS A 3 15.46 -20.07 -6.85
C LYS A 3 15.24 -18.87 -5.91
N ASN A 4 15.55 -18.98 -4.61
CA ASN A 4 15.14 -17.96 -3.64
C ASN A 4 16.13 -16.80 -3.43
N LYS A 5 17.36 -16.87 -3.95
CA LYS A 5 18.36 -15.82 -3.71
C LYS A 5 18.18 -14.57 -4.58
N LEU A 6 17.70 -14.75 -5.80
CA LEU A 6 17.48 -13.63 -6.74
C LEU A 6 16.21 -12.81 -6.36
N SER A 7 15.19 -13.49 -5.85
CA SER A 7 13.95 -12.84 -5.38
C SER A 7 14.19 -11.87 -4.21
N LEU A 8 15.23 -12.09 -3.42
CA LEU A 8 15.54 -11.29 -2.24
C LEU A 8 16.18 -9.94 -2.59
N ALA A 9 17.06 -9.92 -3.59
CA ALA A 9 17.70 -8.67 -4.07
C ALA A 9 16.67 -7.75 -4.76
N ILE A 10 15.70 -8.33 -5.47
CA ILE A 10 14.59 -7.60 -6.10
C ILE A 10 13.61 -7.10 -5.03
N ALA A 11 13.34 -7.90 -3.98
CA ALA A 11 12.50 -7.50 -2.85
C ALA A 11 13.12 -6.34 -2.05
N LEU A 12 14.45 -6.29 -1.91
CA LEU A 12 15.17 -5.20 -1.26
C LEU A 12 15.04 -3.87 -2.03
N GLY A 13 15.18 -3.91 -3.36
CA GLY A 13 14.98 -2.73 -4.20
C GLY A 13 13.52 -2.24 -4.19
N MET A 14 12.56 -3.16 -4.15
CA MET A 14 11.13 -2.83 -4.09
C MET A 14 10.67 -2.34 -2.70
N SER A 15 11.23 -2.87 -1.61
CA SER A 15 10.83 -2.44 -0.25
C SER A 15 11.29 -1.02 0.06
N LEU A 16 12.43 -0.58 -0.44
CA LEU A 16 12.90 0.80 -0.30
C LEU A 16 12.06 1.80 -1.11
N ALA A 17 11.43 1.34 -2.22
CA ALA A 17 10.53 2.17 -3.03
C ALA A 17 9.10 2.23 -2.47
N LEU A 18 8.65 1.19 -1.74
CA LEU A 18 7.26 1.07 -1.24
C LEU A 18 7.02 1.76 0.11
N THR A 19 8.06 2.10 0.87
CA THR A 19 7.92 2.85 2.13
C THR A 19 7.57 4.33 1.97
N SER A 20 7.48 4.82 0.73
CA SER A 20 7.06 6.20 0.44
C SER A 20 5.56 6.37 0.18
N CYS A 21 4.75 5.32 0.30
CA CYS A 21 3.34 5.34 -0.09
C CYS A 21 2.42 5.07 1.11
N GLY A 22 1.85 6.11 1.64
CA GLY A 22 0.72 6.04 2.55
C GLY A 22 0.16 7.42 2.82
N GLY A 23 -1.13 7.64 2.69
CA GLY A 23 -1.73 8.83 3.11
C GLY A 23 -3.13 9.21 2.65
N ASP A 24 -4.01 9.99 3.16
CA ASP A 24 -5.48 10.08 3.01
C ASP A 24 -6.15 11.41 2.68
N GLU A 25 -7.40 11.37 2.20
CA GLU A 25 -8.25 12.53 1.92
C GLU A 25 -9.24 12.89 3.05
N LYS A 26 -9.39 14.17 3.36
CA LYS A 26 -10.59 14.71 4.01
C LYS A 26 -11.39 15.60 3.09
N ASN A 27 -12.71 15.35 3.04
CA ASN A 27 -13.74 16.19 2.44
C ASN A 27 -13.51 17.67 2.73
N ALA A 28 -13.12 18.42 1.70
CA ALA A 28 -13.32 19.85 1.68
C ALA A 28 -14.80 20.10 1.38
N GLN A 29 -15.56 20.52 2.40
CA GLN A 29 -16.86 21.15 2.19
C GLN A 29 -16.71 22.27 1.15
N GLN A 30 -17.50 22.15 0.09
CA GLN A 30 -17.72 23.24 -0.86
C GLN A 30 -18.16 24.50 -0.13
N SER A 31 -17.25 25.44 0.04
CA SER A 31 -17.61 26.84 0.14
C SER A 31 -17.39 27.45 -1.25
N SER A 32 -18.49 27.85 -1.82
CA SER A 32 -18.59 28.56 -3.10
C SER A 32 -17.81 29.87 -3.09
N THR A 33 -17.31 30.20 -4.29
CA THR A 33 -16.78 31.48 -4.77
C THR A 33 -15.32 31.79 -4.43
N GLU A 34 -14.44 31.53 -5.42
CA GLU A 34 -13.77 32.65 -6.10
C GLU A 34 -12.95 32.14 -7.29
N ASN A 35 -12.95 32.92 -8.35
CA ASN A 35 -12.22 32.75 -9.59
C ASN A 35 -10.72 32.45 -9.34
N THR A 36 -10.34 31.18 -9.37
CA THR A 36 -8.94 30.81 -9.46
C THR A 36 -8.59 30.71 -10.95
N VAL A 37 -7.89 31.71 -11.43
CA VAL A 37 -7.19 31.73 -12.70
C VAL A 37 -6.46 30.40 -12.84
N VAL A 38 -6.87 29.59 -13.80
CA VAL A 38 -6.10 28.44 -14.27
C VAL A 38 -4.77 29.00 -14.80
N GLN A 39 -3.78 29.11 -13.94
CA GLN A 39 -2.41 29.32 -14.38
C GLN A 39 -2.05 28.08 -15.20
N LYS A 40 -1.91 28.28 -16.53
CA LYS A 40 -1.17 27.37 -17.37
C LYS A 40 0.11 27.00 -16.63
N VAL A 41 0.19 25.76 -16.15
CA VAL A 41 1.42 25.19 -15.59
C VAL A 41 2.42 25.22 -16.73
N THR A 42 3.20 26.28 -16.78
CA THR A 42 4.35 26.39 -17.67
C THR A 42 5.30 25.29 -17.20
N GLN A 43 5.52 24.30 -18.03
CA GLN A 43 6.42 23.17 -17.83
C GLN A 43 7.82 23.70 -17.43
N ALA A 44 8.05 23.90 -16.15
CA ALA A 44 9.40 23.99 -15.63
C ALA A 44 9.93 22.54 -15.61
N GLN A 45 10.71 22.20 -16.63
CA GLN A 45 11.37 20.91 -16.71
C GLN A 45 12.19 20.71 -15.45
N THR A 46 11.87 19.66 -14.70
CA THR A 46 12.75 19.13 -13.65
C THR A 46 14.10 18.86 -14.29
N LYS A 47 15.15 19.48 -13.77
CA LYS A 47 16.52 19.35 -14.31
C LYS A 47 17.17 18.00 -13.99
N SER A 48 16.40 17.03 -13.50
CA SER A 48 16.92 15.71 -13.14
C SER A 48 17.46 14.97 -14.34
N ASN A 49 18.74 14.58 -14.26
CA ASN A 49 19.36 13.76 -15.30
C ASN A 49 18.78 12.33 -15.34
N VAL A 50 18.28 11.83 -14.21
CA VAL A 50 17.74 10.46 -14.06
C VAL A 50 16.60 10.21 -15.05
N LEU A 51 15.67 11.16 -15.23
CA LEU A 51 14.53 11.03 -16.13
C LEU A 51 14.93 10.86 -17.60
N SER A 52 16.11 11.34 -18.00
CA SER A 52 16.59 11.26 -19.38
C SER A 52 16.93 9.83 -19.85
N TYR A 53 17.03 8.90 -18.93
CA TYR A 53 17.34 7.48 -19.19
C TYR A 53 16.11 6.58 -19.23
N ILE A 54 14.96 7.07 -18.81
CA ILE A 54 13.73 6.29 -18.73
C ILE A 54 13.05 6.30 -20.09
N PRO A 55 12.80 5.13 -20.73
CA PRO A 55 12.05 5.08 -22.00
C PRO A 55 10.64 5.68 -21.85
N ALA A 56 10.19 6.38 -22.89
CA ALA A 56 8.87 7.01 -22.89
C ALA A 56 7.71 6.01 -22.84
N ASP A 57 7.95 4.77 -23.20
CA ASP A 57 7.03 3.64 -23.26
C ASP A 57 7.28 2.60 -22.16
N THR A 58 7.92 2.99 -21.07
CA THR A 58 8.17 2.06 -19.95
C THR A 58 6.87 1.58 -19.31
N ALA A 59 6.71 0.26 -19.20
CA ALA A 59 5.54 -0.35 -18.57
C ALA A 59 5.55 -0.24 -17.03
N ILE A 60 6.71 -0.03 -16.44
CA ILE A 60 6.90 0.10 -14.98
C ILE A 60 7.68 1.37 -14.72
N LEU A 61 7.18 2.19 -13.81
CA LEU A 61 7.83 3.41 -13.38
C LEU A 61 7.64 3.61 -11.88
N ALA A 62 8.70 3.95 -11.17
CA ALA A 62 8.63 4.60 -9.88
C ALA A 62 9.77 5.60 -9.80
N ILE A 63 9.47 6.86 -9.55
CA ILE A 63 10.44 7.94 -9.48
C ILE A 63 10.31 8.73 -8.20
N TYR A 64 11.45 9.18 -7.71
CA TYR A 64 11.58 10.31 -6.83
C TYR A 64 12.72 11.19 -7.36
N VAL A 65 12.38 12.43 -7.73
CA VAL A 65 13.32 13.41 -8.26
C VAL A 65 13.18 14.72 -7.48
N LYS A 66 14.29 15.43 -7.33
CA LYS A 66 14.27 16.72 -6.63
C LYS A 66 13.52 17.76 -7.45
N ASP A 67 12.73 18.53 -6.76
CA ASP A 67 12.00 19.65 -7.32
C ASP A 67 12.05 20.84 -6.34
N ASP A 68 12.75 21.90 -6.72
CA ASP A 68 12.91 23.10 -5.88
C ASP A 68 11.57 23.75 -5.49
N ARG A 69 10.50 23.43 -6.23
CA ARG A 69 9.14 23.90 -5.92
C ARG A 69 8.54 23.17 -4.71
N TYR A 70 9.03 21.97 -4.41
CA TYR A 70 8.53 21.09 -3.37
C TYR A 70 9.71 20.58 -2.52
N PRO A 71 10.34 21.46 -1.71
CA PRO A 71 11.43 21.05 -0.85
C PRO A 71 10.92 20.04 0.18
N LEU A 72 11.75 19.04 0.49
CA LEU A 72 11.42 18.10 1.54
C LEU A 72 11.39 18.81 2.90
N PRO A 73 10.33 18.62 3.69
CA PRO A 73 10.31 19.07 5.07
C PRO A 73 11.45 18.45 5.87
N GLN A 74 12.16 19.24 6.65
CA GLN A 74 13.31 18.78 7.46
C GLN A 74 12.93 17.59 8.37
N ARG A 75 11.74 17.63 8.95
CA ARG A 75 11.23 16.54 9.78
C ARG A 75 11.12 15.22 9.00
N LEU A 76 10.67 15.26 7.75
CA LEU A 76 10.57 14.07 6.92
C LEU A 76 11.95 13.50 6.58
N VAL A 77 12.96 14.35 6.37
CA VAL A 77 14.36 13.93 6.18
C VAL A 77 14.86 13.17 7.40
N GLU A 78 14.72 13.75 8.60
CA GLU A 78 15.16 13.13 9.86
C GLU A 78 14.49 11.78 10.12
N ILE A 79 13.20 11.68 9.80
CA ILE A 79 12.42 10.45 9.94
C ILE A 79 12.91 9.38 8.98
N THR A 80 13.08 9.72 7.71
CA THR A 80 13.51 8.76 6.69
C THR A 80 14.90 8.21 7.00
N GLU A 81 15.81 9.03 7.53
CA GLU A 81 17.13 8.56 8.00
C GLU A 81 17.01 7.52 9.12
N LYS A 82 16.10 7.71 10.07
CA LYS A 82 15.81 6.73 11.14
C LYS A 82 15.23 5.44 10.58
N VAL A 83 14.25 5.55 9.68
CA VAL A 83 13.63 4.39 9.03
C VAL A 83 14.66 3.59 8.25
N TYR A 84 15.55 4.23 7.50
CA TYR A 84 16.64 3.54 6.80
C TYR A 84 17.56 2.77 7.76
N ALA A 85 17.91 3.37 8.90
CA ALA A 85 18.73 2.71 9.91
C ALA A 85 18.03 1.49 10.52
N SER A 86 16.74 1.60 10.82
CA SER A 86 15.93 0.51 11.40
C SER A 86 15.71 -0.62 10.41
N VAL A 87 15.47 -0.31 9.14
CA VAL A 87 15.41 -1.31 8.05
C VAL A 87 16.79 -1.99 7.88
N GLY A 88 17.88 -1.25 7.95
CA GLY A 88 19.23 -1.80 7.92
C GLY A 88 19.48 -2.80 9.04
N THR A 89 19.09 -2.47 10.26
CA THR A 89 19.18 -3.37 11.43
C THR A 89 18.35 -4.64 11.24
N LEU A 90 17.11 -4.50 10.75
CA LEU A 90 16.24 -5.64 10.45
C LEU A 90 16.86 -6.57 9.41
N LEU A 91 17.39 -6.00 8.33
CA LEU A 91 18.06 -6.77 7.29
C LEU A 91 19.25 -7.54 7.86
N SER A 92 20.08 -6.87 8.68
CA SER A 92 21.20 -7.52 9.39
C SER A 92 20.71 -8.75 10.15
N GLU A 93 19.70 -8.62 10.99
CA GLU A 93 19.19 -9.71 11.81
C GLU A 93 18.54 -10.84 10.99
N MET A 94 17.75 -10.51 9.97
CA MET A 94 17.14 -11.51 9.08
C MET A 94 18.20 -12.31 8.31
N PHE A 95 19.25 -11.65 7.82
CA PHE A 95 20.33 -12.32 7.10
C PHE A 95 21.18 -13.17 8.03
N THR A 96 21.51 -12.68 9.22
CA THR A 96 22.28 -13.43 10.22
C THR A 96 21.53 -14.70 10.66
N ASP A 97 20.24 -14.61 10.95
CA ASP A 97 19.42 -15.78 11.31
C ASP A 97 19.26 -16.78 10.15
N SER A 98 19.11 -16.28 8.94
CA SER A 98 19.08 -17.13 7.75
C SER A 98 20.44 -17.82 7.53
N PHE A 99 21.52 -17.11 7.71
CA PHE A 99 22.88 -17.63 7.55
C PHE A 99 23.19 -18.70 8.61
N LYS A 100 22.86 -18.46 9.88
CA LYS A 100 22.95 -19.44 10.97
C LYS A 100 22.20 -20.72 10.64
N LYS A 101 20.95 -20.60 10.21
CA LYS A 101 20.09 -21.75 9.88
C LYS A 101 20.61 -22.63 8.73
N TYR A 102 21.39 -22.05 7.81
CA TYR A 102 21.97 -22.78 6.67
C TYR A 102 23.39 -23.28 6.92
N HIS A 103 24.13 -22.71 7.87
CA HIS A 103 25.54 -23.02 8.17
C HIS A 103 25.77 -23.77 9.49
N ASP A 104 24.76 -24.01 10.32
CA ASP A 104 24.87 -24.78 11.58
C ASP A 104 25.42 -26.21 11.43
N LYS A 105 25.70 -26.65 10.20
CA LYS A 105 26.26 -27.97 9.88
C LYS A 105 27.76 -27.94 9.56
N ALA A 106 28.40 -26.79 9.43
CA ALA A 106 29.73 -26.70 8.82
C ALA A 106 30.87 -26.05 9.65
N ASP A 107 30.66 -25.41 10.69
CA ASP A 107 31.64 -24.97 11.72
C ASP A 107 31.02 -23.90 12.65
N PRO A 108 30.77 -24.18 13.92
CA PRO A 108 30.13 -23.22 14.80
C PRO A 108 31.11 -22.14 15.23
N GLY A 109 31.03 -20.94 14.70
CA GLY A 109 31.61 -19.76 15.30
C GLY A 109 32.36 -18.77 14.42
N SER A 110 32.93 -19.14 13.28
CA SER A 110 33.80 -18.20 12.53
C SER A 110 33.13 -17.35 11.47
N ASP A 111 32.00 -17.79 10.92
CA ASP A 111 31.39 -17.10 9.78
C ASP A 111 30.23 -16.14 10.18
N THR A 112 29.57 -16.38 11.30
CA THR A 112 28.49 -15.49 11.78
C THR A 112 29.00 -14.13 12.24
N GLU A 113 30.11 -14.08 12.99
CA GLU A 113 30.71 -12.80 13.40
C GLU A 113 31.14 -11.94 12.21
N LYS A 114 31.64 -12.58 11.13
CA LYS A 114 32.01 -11.86 9.90
C LYS A 114 30.79 -11.33 9.13
N VAL A 115 29.68 -12.06 9.18
CA VAL A 115 28.42 -11.62 8.56
C VAL A 115 27.84 -10.47 9.36
N ASP A 116 27.77 -10.59 10.68
CA ASP A 116 27.30 -9.52 11.56
C ASP A 116 28.14 -8.24 11.37
N ALA A 117 29.46 -8.36 11.40
CA ALA A 117 30.38 -7.23 11.17
C ALA A 117 30.21 -6.57 9.79
N PHE A 118 29.88 -7.34 8.75
CA PHE A 118 29.61 -6.79 7.42
C PHE A 118 28.31 -5.97 7.42
N PHE A 119 27.24 -6.50 8.02
CA PHE A 119 25.98 -5.78 8.08
C PHE A 119 26.07 -4.55 8.98
N ASP A 120 26.72 -4.64 10.13
CA ASP A 120 26.96 -3.50 11.01
C ASP A 120 27.79 -2.41 10.34
N LYS A 121 28.78 -2.79 9.53
CA LYS A 121 29.60 -1.83 8.78
C LYS A 121 28.80 -1.04 7.75
N TRP A 122 27.91 -1.71 6.99
CA TRP A 122 27.28 -1.14 5.80
C TRP A 122 25.81 -0.75 5.97
N PHE A 123 25.10 -1.42 6.88
CA PHE A 123 23.67 -1.23 7.06
C PHE A 123 23.27 -0.65 8.43
N SER A 124 24.24 -0.29 9.27
CA SER A 124 24.03 0.62 10.40
C SER A 124 23.71 2.03 9.90
N GLN A 125 23.22 2.90 10.79
CA GLN A 125 22.97 4.30 10.45
C GLN A 125 24.19 5.00 9.82
N ASP A 126 25.37 4.79 10.40
CA ASP A 126 26.62 5.34 9.86
C ASP A 126 27.01 4.68 8.55
N GLY A 127 26.76 3.38 8.40
CA GLY A 127 27.01 2.63 7.18
C GLY A 127 26.15 3.14 6.02
N ILE A 128 24.87 3.34 6.24
CA ILE A 128 23.93 3.89 5.24
C ILE A 128 24.38 5.27 4.79
N LYS A 129 24.80 6.13 5.72
CA LYS A 129 25.37 7.45 5.37
C LYS A 129 26.66 7.33 4.56
N LYS A 130 27.56 6.40 4.92
CA LYS A 130 28.77 6.11 4.12
C LYS A 130 28.47 5.62 2.72
N LEU A 131 27.38 4.87 2.54
CA LEU A 131 26.90 4.46 1.21
C LEU A 131 26.33 5.62 0.38
N GLY A 132 26.19 6.79 0.96
CA GLY A 132 25.61 7.95 0.29
C GLY A 132 24.10 7.86 0.09
N LEU A 133 23.41 7.08 0.94
CA LEU A 133 21.96 6.96 0.91
C LEU A 133 21.34 8.04 1.81
N SER A 134 20.71 9.04 1.19
CA SER A 134 20.05 10.16 1.84
C SER A 134 18.87 10.62 0.99
N ILE A 135 17.67 10.68 1.56
CA ILE A 135 16.50 11.17 0.82
C ILE A 135 16.66 12.62 0.38
N GLU A 136 17.43 13.41 1.13
CA GLU A 136 17.68 14.82 0.83
C GLU A 136 18.59 14.99 -0.40
N GLU A 137 19.59 14.11 -0.57
CA GLU A 137 20.55 14.22 -1.64
C GLU A 137 20.26 13.34 -2.85
N ASN A 138 19.54 12.22 -2.66
CA ASN A 138 19.33 11.24 -3.70
C ASN A 138 18.11 11.54 -4.56
N GLU A 139 18.21 11.21 -5.81
CA GLU A 139 17.11 10.99 -6.74
C GLU A 139 17.13 9.53 -7.14
N PHE A 140 16.00 8.92 -7.40
CA PHE A 140 15.97 7.57 -7.93
C PHE A 140 14.87 7.37 -8.98
N ALA A 141 15.08 6.38 -9.83
CA ALA A 141 14.08 5.82 -10.72
C ALA A 141 14.20 4.30 -10.77
N LEU A 142 13.09 3.63 -10.58
CA LEU A 142 12.92 2.23 -10.95
C LEU A 142 12.02 2.19 -12.19
N TYR A 143 12.51 1.61 -13.27
CA TYR A 143 11.78 1.54 -14.52
C TYR A 143 12.09 0.25 -15.28
N ALA A 144 11.33 -0.04 -16.32
CA ALA A 144 11.58 -1.17 -17.19
C ALA A 144 12.20 -0.72 -18.52
N VAL A 145 13.21 -1.47 -18.98
CA VAL A 145 13.69 -1.44 -20.36
C VAL A 145 13.31 -2.80 -20.98
N ASP A 146 12.42 -2.81 -21.96
CA ASP A 146 11.65 -4.01 -22.27
C ASP A 146 10.91 -4.45 -20.98
N LEU A 147 11.16 -5.62 -20.44
CA LEU A 147 10.66 -6.06 -19.13
C LEU A 147 11.78 -6.19 -18.08
N PHE A 148 12.99 -5.73 -18.37
CA PHE A 148 14.10 -5.77 -17.43
C PHE A 148 14.05 -4.58 -16.48
N PRO A 149 14.01 -4.80 -15.16
CA PRO A 149 14.02 -3.72 -14.19
C PRO A 149 15.38 -3.02 -14.16
N VAL A 150 15.35 -1.71 -14.11
CA VAL A 150 16.52 -0.85 -13.93
C VAL A 150 16.27 0.06 -12.74
N LEU A 151 17.12 -0.03 -11.73
CA LEU A 151 17.21 0.95 -10.65
C LEU A 151 18.34 1.93 -10.98
N ARG A 152 18.04 3.19 -11.07
CA ARG A 152 19.01 4.28 -11.23
C ARG A 152 18.86 5.25 -10.08
N MET A 153 19.99 5.59 -9.44
CA MET A 153 20.00 6.45 -8.26
C MET A 153 21.20 7.38 -8.29
N THR A 154 21.02 8.61 -7.80
CA THR A 154 22.14 9.47 -7.45
C THR A 154 22.53 9.19 -5.99
N LEU A 155 23.81 9.09 -5.70
CA LEU A 155 24.34 8.95 -4.35
C LEU A 155 24.85 10.29 -3.82
N ALA A 156 24.87 10.47 -2.52
CA ALA A 156 25.49 11.63 -1.90
C ALA A 156 26.99 11.71 -2.22
N LYS A 157 27.54 12.92 -2.27
CA LYS A 157 28.97 13.11 -2.56
C LYS A 157 29.86 12.50 -1.48
N GLY A 158 30.94 11.85 -1.91
CA GLY A 158 31.92 11.25 -0.98
C GLY A 158 31.47 9.89 -0.42
N HIS A 159 30.52 9.23 -1.08
CA HIS A 159 30.10 7.88 -0.72
C HIS A 159 31.22 6.83 -0.85
N SER A 160 31.11 5.74 -0.10
CA SER A 160 31.99 4.57 -0.15
C SER A 160 31.31 3.35 -0.81
N PHE A 161 30.43 3.56 -1.78
CA PHE A 161 29.69 2.47 -2.41
C PHE A 161 30.58 1.51 -3.21
N ASP A 162 31.67 2.02 -3.76
CA ASP A 162 32.73 1.24 -4.42
C ASP A 162 33.46 0.27 -3.47
N GLU A 163 33.68 0.67 -2.21
CA GLU A 163 34.23 -0.22 -1.18
C GLU A 163 33.27 -1.38 -0.88
N LEU A 164 31.96 -1.11 -0.76
CA LEU A 164 30.95 -2.15 -0.60
C LEU A 164 30.96 -3.13 -1.77
N LEU A 165 30.96 -2.63 -3.01
CA LEU A 165 30.98 -3.48 -4.20
C LEU A 165 32.23 -4.34 -4.26
N THR A 166 33.38 -3.78 -3.90
CA THR A 166 34.64 -4.52 -3.84
C THR A 166 34.62 -5.63 -2.78
N GLU A 167 34.07 -5.35 -1.59
CA GLU A 167 33.91 -6.34 -0.53
C GLU A 167 32.93 -7.45 -0.93
N LEU A 168 31.82 -7.10 -1.59
CA LEU A 168 30.86 -8.08 -2.12
C LEU A 168 31.49 -8.98 -3.18
N MET A 169 32.34 -8.44 -4.05
CA MET A 169 33.07 -9.23 -5.04
C MET A 169 34.01 -10.26 -4.40
N HIS A 170 34.78 -9.86 -3.39
CA HIS A 170 35.65 -10.80 -2.67
C HIS A 170 34.83 -11.93 -2.05
N LYS A 171 33.73 -11.61 -1.37
CA LYS A 171 32.84 -12.61 -0.75
C LYS A 171 32.16 -13.53 -1.77
N ALA A 172 31.74 -13.02 -2.92
CA ALA A 172 31.15 -13.83 -3.98
C ALA A 172 32.18 -14.82 -4.57
N ASN A 173 33.41 -14.38 -4.81
CA ASN A 173 34.45 -15.23 -5.37
C ASN A 173 34.93 -16.27 -4.37
N ASP A 174 34.98 -15.98 -3.07
CA ASP A 174 35.34 -16.93 -2.00
C ASP A 174 34.29 -18.06 -1.87
N SER A 175 33.04 -17.78 -2.17
CA SER A 175 31.92 -18.74 -2.03
C SER A 175 31.90 -19.87 -3.06
N LYS A 176 32.69 -19.77 -4.16
CA LYS A 176 32.72 -20.70 -5.31
C LYS A 176 31.35 -21.01 -5.95
N ALA A 177 30.29 -20.37 -5.46
CA ALA A 177 28.92 -20.60 -5.93
C ALA A 177 28.53 -19.65 -7.06
N ASP A 178 29.02 -18.42 -6.99
CA ASP A 178 28.76 -17.35 -7.94
C ASP A 178 30.07 -16.75 -8.44
N THR A 179 30.07 -16.20 -9.63
CA THR A 179 31.23 -15.48 -10.18
C THR A 179 30.98 -13.99 -10.05
N ALA A 180 31.96 -13.26 -9.54
CA ALA A 180 31.94 -11.81 -9.54
C ALA A 180 33.17 -11.30 -10.31
N GLU A 181 32.94 -10.40 -11.25
CA GLU A 181 33.99 -9.73 -12.01
C GLU A 181 33.65 -8.24 -12.17
N PHE A 182 34.64 -7.42 -12.45
CA PHE A 182 34.42 -6.02 -12.82
C PHE A 182 35.25 -5.66 -14.04
N LYS A 183 34.74 -4.70 -14.81
CA LYS A 183 35.40 -4.19 -16.01
C LYS A 183 35.21 -2.69 -16.11
N SER A 184 36.21 -1.98 -16.63
CA SER A 184 36.00 -0.59 -17.04
C SER A 184 35.44 -0.59 -18.47
N ILE A 185 34.22 -0.07 -18.63
CA ILE A 185 33.52 0.01 -19.92
C ILE A 185 33.19 1.50 -20.17
N ASN A 186 33.73 2.05 -21.23
CA ASN A 186 33.56 3.47 -21.59
C ASN A 186 33.89 4.45 -20.43
N GLY A 187 34.88 4.10 -19.61
CA GLY A 187 35.31 4.89 -18.46
C GLY A 187 34.52 4.70 -17.17
N ARG A 188 33.44 3.90 -17.18
CA ARG A 188 32.67 3.55 -15.98
C ARG A 188 33.05 2.18 -15.46
N MET A 189 33.03 2.03 -14.14
CA MET A 189 33.21 0.73 -13.52
C MET A 189 31.89 -0.04 -13.57
N VAL A 190 31.93 -1.25 -14.13
CA VAL A 190 30.77 -2.16 -14.20
C VAL A 190 31.12 -3.44 -13.48
N TYR A 191 30.31 -3.80 -12.52
CA TYR A 191 30.41 -5.02 -11.73
C TYR A 191 29.35 -6.02 -12.20
N PHE A 192 29.74 -7.29 -12.27
CA PHE A 192 28.90 -8.39 -12.71
C PHE A 192 28.85 -9.43 -11.60
N PHE A 193 27.67 -9.71 -11.07
CA PHE A 193 27.44 -10.71 -10.04
C PHE A 193 26.42 -11.75 -10.55
N GLY A 194 26.67 -13.02 -10.30
CA GLY A 194 25.70 -14.06 -10.63
C GLY A 194 26.32 -15.26 -11.35
N ASP A 195 25.49 -16.09 -11.94
CA ASP A 195 25.86 -17.37 -12.52
C ASP A 195 25.90 -17.34 -14.05
N LYS A 196 25.85 -18.53 -14.67
CA LYS A 196 25.89 -18.70 -16.13
C LYS A 196 24.58 -18.33 -16.83
N GLU A 197 23.46 -18.22 -16.09
CA GLU A 197 22.15 -17.93 -16.65
C GLU A 197 21.83 -16.44 -16.54
N MET A 198 22.09 -15.82 -15.37
CA MET A 198 21.73 -14.45 -15.07
C MET A 198 22.87 -13.70 -14.38
N LYS A 199 23.02 -12.44 -14.75
CA LYS A 199 23.95 -11.49 -14.09
C LYS A 199 23.19 -10.28 -13.56
N ILE A 200 23.51 -9.88 -12.36
CA ILE A 200 23.23 -8.55 -11.84
C ILE A 200 24.33 -7.64 -12.35
N LEU A 201 23.95 -6.55 -12.96
CA LEU A 201 24.81 -5.53 -13.49
C LEU A 201 24.77 -4.33 -12.56
N VAL A 202 25.91 -3.87 -12.08
CA VAL A 202 26.02 -2.67 -11.26
C VAL A 202 27.02 -1.74 -11.91
N SER A 203 26.58 -0.53 -12.28
CA SER A 203 27.47 0.51 -12.80
C SER A 203 27.54 1.65 -11.80
N LEU A 204 28.76 2.08 -11.49
CA LEU A 204 29.01 3.25 -10.67
C LEU A 204 29.84 4.25 -11.48
N ASP A 205 29.33 5.48 -11.63
CA ASP A 205 29.98 6.58 -12.35
C ASP A 205 29.86 7.88 -11.54
N GLY A 206 30.93 8.22 -10.81
CA GLY A 206 30.85 9.28 -9.83
C GLY A 206 29.77 9.00 -8.80
N ASN A 207 28.74 9.83 -8.76
CA ASN A 207 27.60 9.67 -7.84
C ASN A 207 26.43 8.91 -8.45
N GLU A 208 26.51 8.46 -9.69
CA GLU A 208 25.42 7.75 -10.35
C GLU A 208 25.59 6.24 -10.18
N LEU A 209 24.63 5.62 -9.50
CA LEU A 209 24.52 4.18 -9.33
C LEU A 209 23.41 3.65 -10.24
N VAL A 210 23.71 2.61 -11.02
CA VAL A 210 22.72 1.89 -11.83
C VAL A 210 22.81 0.42 -11.52
N VAL A 211 21.66 -0.19 -11.20
CA VAL A 211 21.55 -1.62 -10.95
C VAL A 211 20.52 -2.21 -11.90
N SER A 212 20.85 -3.30 -12.56
CA SER A 212 19.91 -4.04 -13.40
C SER A 212 20.24 -5.53 -13.40
N LEU A 213 19.49 -6.31 -14.14
CA LEU A 213 19.76 -7.72 -14.37
C LEU A 213 19.65 -8.05 -15.86
N SER A 214 20.47 -9.00 -16.30
CA SER A 214 20.48 -9.45 -17.70
C SER A 214 20.76 -10.94 -17.80
N PRO A 215 20.12 -11.65 -18.73
CA PRO A 215 20.58 -12.98 -19.13
C PRO A 215 22.04 -12.90 -19.59
N THR A 216 22.88 -13.83 -19.13
CA THR A 216 24.31 -13.82 -19.45
C THR A 216 24.57 -13.86 -20.96
N ARG A 217 23.72 -14.56 -21.72
CA ARG A 217 23.81 -14.66 -23.18
C ARG A 217 23.48 -13.37 -23.93
N GLU A 218 22.74 -12.43 -23.28
CA GLU A 218 22.25 -11.19 -23.89
C GLU A 218 22.96 -9.93 -23.34
N ILE A 219 23.98 -10.10 -22.50
CA ILE A 219 24.65 -8.97 -21.83
C ILE A 219 25.15 -7.94 -22.84
N ASP A 220 25.80 -8.35 -23.90
CA ASP A 220 26.38 -7.43 -24.88
C ASP A 220 25.32 -6.57 -25.60
N ASN A 221 24.11 -7.12 -25.77
CA ASN A 221 22.99 -6.44 -26.43
C ASN A 221 22.19 -5.55 -25.46
N LEU A 222 22.00 -5.99 -24.22
CA LEU A 222 21.13 -5.34 -23.24
C LEU A 222 21.87 -4.32 -22.36
N MET A 223 23.11 -4.62 -21.96
CA MET A 223 23.87 -3.79 -21.01
C MET A 223 23.96 -2.32 -21.45
N PRO A 224 24.20 -1.97 -22.73
CA PRO A 224 24.29 -0.57 -23.14
C PRO A 224 23.01 0.22 -22.81
N LYS A 225 21.84 -0.38 -22.98
CA LYS A 225 20.54 0.22 -22.70
C LYS A 225 20.23 0.21 -21.20
N LEU A 226 20.45 -0.92 -20.54
CA LEU A 226 20.16 -1.10 -19.11
C LEU A 226 21.02 -0.17 -18.25
N LEU A 227 22.30 -0.04 -18.53
CA LEU A 227 23.21 0.82 -17.77
C LEU A 227 23.26 2.27 -18.29
N GLY A 228 22.56 2.56 -19.39
CA GLY A 228 22.45 3.91 -19.95
C GLY A 228 23.71 4.38 -20.69
N PHE A 229 24.51 3.48 -21.24
CA PHE A 229 25.51 3.83 -22.26
C PHE A 229 24.84 4.25 -23.56
N GLU A 230 23.66 3.68 -23.83
CA GLU A 230 22.76 4.08 -24.89
C GLU A 230 21.47 4.63 -24.27
N LYS A 231 21.15 5.89 -24.56
CA LYS A 231 19.91 6.52 -24.07
C LYS A 231 18.73 6.14 -24.97
N PRO A 232 17.49 6.11 -24.41
CA PRO A 232 16.31 5.87 -25.24
C PRO A 232 16.11 6.98 -26.27
N VAL A 233 15.56 6.63 -27.42
CA VAL A 233 15.27 7.58 -28.52
C VAL A 233 14.30 8.66 -28.05
N LYS A 234 13.30 8.29 -27.26
CA LYS A 234 12.39 9.17 -26.53
C LYS A 234 12.41 8.80 -25.06
N ASN A 235 12.63 9.75 -24.21
CA ASN A 235 12.57 9.56 -22.78
C ASN A 235 11.22 9.96 -22.19
N ILE A 236 11.01 9.65 -20.92
CA ILE A 236 9.76 9.84 -20.20
C ILE A 236 9.28 11.29 -20.18
N THR A 237 10.20 12.28 -20.16
CA THR A 237 9.84 13.70 -20.16
C THR A 237 9.28 14.18 -21.49
N GLN A 238 9.38 13.36 -22.55
CA GLN A 238 8.81 13.60 -23.88
C GLN A 238 7.51 12.82 -24.09
N SER A 239 7.06 12.06 -23.08
CA SER A 239 5.82 11.28 -23.11
C SER A 239 4.63 12.16 -22.72
N ASN A 240 3.61 12.22 -23.58
CA ASN A 240 2.33 12.84 -23.23
C ASN A 240 1.70 12.13 -22.04
N GLU A 241 1.79 10.80 -22.01
CA GLU A 241 1.23 9.98 -20.96
C GLU A 241 1.76 10.35 -19.56
N TYR A 242 3.05 10.62 -19.44
CA TYR A 242 3.66 11.11 -18.20
C TYR A 242 3.03 12.42 -17.73
N HIS A 243 2.93 13.41 -18.65
CA HIS A 243 2.37 14.71 -18.32
C HIS A 243 0.86 14.67 -18.06
N ASP A 244 0.13 13.88 -18.85
CA ASP A 244 -1.31 13.68 -18.69
C ASP A 244 -1.64 12.99 -17.36
N THR A 245 -0.80 12.03 -16.93
CA THR A 245 -0.95 11.36 -15.63
C THR A 245 -0.76 12.34 -14.48
N ILE A 246 0.30 13.16 -14.51
CA ILE A 246 0.51 14.20 -13.51
C ILE A 246 -0.69 15.16 -13.44
N ALA A 247 -1.17 15.62 -14.59
CA ALA A 247 -2.28 16.57 -14.65
C ALA A 247 -3.61 15.93 -14.19
N LYS A 248 -3.90 14.69 -14.61
CA LYS A 248 -5.14 13.96 -14.31
C LYS A 248 -5.31 13.73 -12.81
N TYR A 249 -4.23 13.41 -12.11
CA TYR A 249 -4.25 13.04 -10.69
C TYR A 249 -3.75 14.15 -9.78
N ASN A 250 -3.34 15.29 -10.34
CA ASN A 250 -2.75 16.41 -9.60
C ASN A 250 -1.51 16.00 -8.79
N TYR A 251 -0.69 15.10 -9.36
CA TYR A 251 0.56 14.72 -8.71
C TYR A 251 1.56 15.85 -8.72
N MET A 252 2.41 15.90 -7.71
CA MET A 252 3.48 16.89 -7.61
C MET A 252 4.54 16.72 -8.71
N GLY A 253 4.59 15.54 -9.35
CA GLY A 253 5.48 15.22 -10.46
C GLY A 253 6.90 14.84 -10.06
N ASN A 254 7.26 15.02 -8.79
CA ASN A 254 8.56 14.64 -8.24
C ASN A 254 8.54 13.25 -7.56
N SER A 255 7.36 12.74 -7.24
CA SER A 255 7.16 11.41 -6.65
C SER A 255 5.92 10.79 -7.25
N MET A 256 6.11 9.82 -8.12
CA MET A 256 5.02 9.08 -8.74
C MET A 256 5.48 7.71 -9.22
N TYR A 257 4.51 6.83 -9.43
CA TYR A 257 4.75 5.51 -9.97
C TYR A 257 3.56 5.04 -10.80
N TRP A 258 3.82 4.11 -11.74
CA TRP A 258 2.79 3.35 -12.44
C TRP A 258 3.23 1.94 -12.78
N PHE A 259 2.24 1.13 -13.01
CA PHE A 259 2.36 -0.22 -13.54
C PHE A 259 1.33 -0.38 -14.66
N ASP A 260 1.78 -0.46 -15.92
CA ASP A 260 0.91 -0.63 -17.08
C ASP A 260 0.52 -2.10 -17.24
N ILE A 261 -0.63 -2.44 -16.66
CA ILE A 261 -1.17 -3.79 -16.63
C ILE A 261 -1.49 -4.25 -18.04
N ARG A 262 -2.06 -3.34 -18.85
CA ARG A 262 -2.48 -3.64 -20.22
C ARG A 262 -1.28 -3.91 -21.13
N GLN A 263 -0.25 -3.08 -21.06
CA GLN A 263 0.97 -3.26 -21.81
C GLN A 263 1.67 -4.56 -21.43
N ILE A 264 1.80 -4.84 -20.14
CA ILE A 264 2.41 -6.08 -19.65
C ILE A 264 1.61 -7.30 -20.10
N ALA A 265 0.27 -7.26 -20.03
CA ALA A 265 -0.57 -8.33 -20.53
C ALA A 265 -0.32 -8.58 -22.02
N ASP A 266 -0.15 -7.53 -22.82
CA ASP A 266 0.12 -7.65 -24.25
C ASP A 266 1.45 -8.36 -24.54
N TYR A 267 2.51 -8.09 -23.77
CA TYR A 267 3.76 -8.85 -23.87
C TYR A 267 3.56 -10.35 -23.74
N PHE A 268 2.69 -10.80 -22.82
CA PHE A 268 2.44 -12.23 -22.59
C PHE A 268 1.43 -12.85 -23.56
N ILE A 269 0.50 -12.06 -24.07
CA ILE A 269 -0.54 -12.53 -25.02
C ILE A 269 -0.03 -12.53 -26.45
N ASN A 270 0.82 -11.57 -26.82
CA ASN A 270 1.39 -11.40 -28.16
C ASN A 270 2.93 -11.41 -28.15
N PRO A 271 3.60 -12.41 -27.55
CA PRO A 271 5.05 -12.38 -27.33
C PRO A 271 5.84 -12.23 -28.63
N ALA A 272 5.36 -12.77 -29.75
CA ALA A 272 6.02 -12.70 -31.06
C ALA A 272 6.13 -11.26 -31.62
N GLN A 273 5.33 -10.32 -31.14
CA GLN A 273 5.38 -8.91 -31.58
C GLN A 273 6.54 -8.14 -30.95
N TYR A 274 7.00 -8.57 -29.77
CA TYR A 274 7.96 -7.80 -28.95
C TYR A 274 9.41 -8.23 -29.12
N ASN A 275 9.66 -9.49 -29.57
CA ASN A 275 11.01 -10.05 -29.65
C ASN A 275 11.84 -9.80 -28.38
N SER A 276 11.21 -9.98 -27.21
CA SER A 276 11.74 -9.64 -25.90
C SER A 276 12.64 -10.75 -25.35
N PRO A 277 13.93 -10.47 -25.06
CA PRO A 277 14.81 -11.44 -24.41
C PRO A 277 14.30 -11.88 -23.01
N MET A 278 13.49 -11.07 -22.33
CA MET A 278 12.86 -11.44 -21.06
C MET A 278 11.81 -12.54 -21.28
N LEU A 279 10.97 -12.42 -22.30
CA LEU A 279 9.97 -13.44 -22.63
C LEU A 279 10.63 -14.77 -23.02
N ASP A 280 11.75 -14.71 -23.75
CA ASP A 280 12.57 -15.89 -24.07
C ASP A 280 13.14 -16.54 -22.82
N LEU A 281 13.66 -15.74 -21.87
CA LEU A 281 14.17 -16.23 -20.59
C LEU A 281 13.08 -16.91 -19.77
N MET A 282 11.89 -16.33 -19.75
CA MET A 282 10.72 -16.88 -19.06
C MET A 282 10.11 -18.07 -19.81
N LYS A 283 10.63 -18.40 -21.02
CA LYS A 283 10.09 -19.44 -21.90
C LYS A 283 8.61 -19.23 -22.21
N VAL A 284 8.23 -17.98 -22.38
CA VAL A 284 6.89 -17.62 -22.82
C VAL A 284 6.78 -18.00 -24.29
N GLN A 285 6.05 -19.07 -24.57
CA GLN A 285 5.77 -19.48 -25.92
C GLN A 285 4.50 -18.79 -26.43
N ASP A 286 4.48 -18.47 -27.73
CA ASP A 286 3.24 -18.06 -28.38
C ASP A 286 2.25 -19.24 -28.31
N LYS A 287 1.37 -19.17 -27.28
CA LYS A 287 0.29 -20.15 -27.19
C LYS A 287 -0.58 -19.96 -28.41
N GLN A 288 -0.95 -21.07 -29.08
CA GLN A 288 -1.89 -21.03 -30.19
C GLN A 288 -3.29 -20.61 -29.73
N MET A 289 -3.40 -19.37 -29.25
CA MET A 289 -4.68 -18.75 -28.97
C MET A 289 -5.26 -18.17 -30.25
N SER A 290 -6.57 -18.35 -30.47
CA SER A 290 -7.24 -17.67 -31.57
C SER A 290 -7.14 -16.16 -31.41
N GLN A 291 -7.24 -15.40 -32.51
CA GLN A 291 -7.23 -13.93 -32.44
C GLN A 291 -8.41 -13.40 -31.63
N GLU A 292 -9.55 -14.09 -31.70
CA GLU A 292 -10.73 -13.76 -30.89
C GLU A 292 -10.44 -13.92 -29.40
N CYS A 293 -9.81 -15.04 -28.99
CA CYS A 293 -9.43 -15.27 -27.59
C CYS A 293 -8.43 -14.21 -27.09
N LYS A 294 -7.41 -13.87 -27.90
CA LYS A 294 -6.46 -12.79 -27.58
C LYS A 294 -7.19 -11.45 -27.38
N ALA A 295 -8.12 -11.11 -28.27
CA ALA A 295 -8.89 -9.87 -28.19
C ALA A 295 -9.80 -9.83 -26.95
N GLU A 296 -10.48 -10.92 -26.60
CA GLU A 296 -11.32 -11.00 -25.40
C GLU A 296 -10.49 -10.83 -24.11
N ILE A 297 -9.35 -11.53 -23.99
CA ILE A 297 -8.48 -11.41 -22.81
C ILE A 297 -7.93 -9.99 -22.70
N LEU A 298 -7.41 -9.42 -23.80
CA LEU A 298 -6.88 -8.06 -23.79
C LEU A 298 -7.98 -7.03 -23.51
N GLY A 299 -9.21 -7.25 -24.02
CA GLY A 299 -10.37 -6.42 -23.72
C GLY A 299 -10.76 -6.40 -22.23
N MET A 300 -10.44 -7.46 -21.47
CA MET A 300 -10.57 -7.43 -20.00
C MET A 300 -9.53 -6.50 -19.39
N PHE A 301 -8.28 -6.52 -19.84
CA PHE A 301 -7.22 -5.63 -19.36
C PHE A 301 -7.43 -4.18 -19.83
N ASP A 302 -8.12 -3.94 -20.96
CA ASP A 302 -8.52 -2.60 -21.38
C ASP A 302 -9.46 -1.93 -20.37
N LYS A 303 -10.17 -2.70 -19.51
CA LYS A 303 -10.99 -2.17 -18.43
C LYS A 303 -10.17 -1.68 -17.23
N PHE A 304 -8.96 -2.21 -17.04
CA PHE A 304 -8.04 -1.92 -15.93
C PHE A 304 -6.64 -1.67 -16.47
N PRO A 305 -6.44 -0.59 -17.28
CA PRO A 305 -5.20 -0.46 -18.07
C PRO A 305 -3.97 -0.28 -17.19
N ARG A 306 -4.07 0.51 -16.11
CA ARG A 306 -2.91 0.88 -15.30
C ARG A 306 -3.25 1.00 -13.83
N MET A 307 -2.24 0.80 -13.01
CA MET A 307 -2.20 1.23 -11.64
C MET A 307 -1.24 2.42 -11.55
N VAL A 308 -1.71 3.56 -11.06
CA VAL A 308 -0.93 4.80 -10.96
C VAL A 308 -1.00 5.36 -9.55
N GLY A 309 0.08 5.94 -9.07
CA GLY A 309 0.09 6.57 -7.76
C GLY A 309 1.14 7.68 -7.68
N GLY A 310 1.01 8.50 -6.65
CA GLY A 310 1.94 9.61 -6.43
C GLY A 310 1.55 10.51 -5.28
N THR A 311 2.45 11.41 -4.91
CA THR A 311 2.22 12.43 -3.90
C THR A 311 1.36 13.56 -4.48
N THR A 312 0.26 13.86 -3.81
CA THR A 312 -0.67 14.95 -4.19
C THR A 312 -0.43 16.22 -3.38
N GLN A 313 0.07 16.07 -2.15
CA GLN A 313 0.39 17.20 -1.27
C GLN A 313 1.55 16.87 -0.35
N LEU A 314 2.41 17.87 -0.10
CA LEU A 314 3.51 17.80 0.85
C LEU A 314 3.66 19.16 1.53
N THR A 315 3.62 19.18 2.86
CA THR A 315 3.79 20.37 3.71
C THR A 315 4.69 20.04 4.90
N ASP A 316 5.02 21.02 5.72
CA ASP A 316 5.84 20.81 6.94
C ASP A 316 5.20 19.89 7.98
N THR A 317 3.90 19.63 7.88
CA THR A 317 3.14 18.87 8.89
C THR A 317 2.32 17.72 8.31
N MET A 318 2.30 17.57 6.99
CA MET A 318 1.41 16.62 6.34
C MET A 318 1.93 16.19 4.97
N MET A 319 1.74 14.91 4.67
CA MET A 319 1.89 14.35 3.34
C MET A 319 0.60 13.65 2.93
N ALA A 320 0.15 13.88 1.67
CA ALA A 320 -0.95 13.15 1.08
C ALA A 320 -0.53 12.51 -0.25
N SER A 321 -1.02 11.30 -0.50
CA SER A 321 -0.78 10.55 -1.73
C SER A 321 -1.99 9.68 -2.09
N ASN A 322 -2.06 9.21 -3.31
CA ASN A 322 -3.04 8.21 -3.70
C ASN A 322 -2.46 7.15 -4.64
N LEU A 323 -3.17 6.04 -4.71
CA LEU A 323 -2.97 4.94 -5.66
C LEU A 323 -4.31 4.66 -6.34
N VAL A 324 -4.34 4.71 -7.66
CA VAL A 324 -5.55 4.46 -8.45
C VAL A 324 -5.32 3.26 -9.37
N LEU A 325 -6.17 2.24 -9.25
CA LEU A 325 -6.35 1.26 -10.30
C LEU A 325 -7.31 1.89 -11.32
N GLU A 326 -6.76 2.38 -12.43
CA GLU A 326 -7.54 3.03 -13.48
C GLU A 326 -8.61 2.10 -14.06
N MET A 327 -9.78 2.68 -14.31
CA MET A 327 -10.88 1.97 -14.96
C MET A 327 -11.41 2.78 -16.13
N THR A 328 -11.72 2.09 -17.22
CA THR A 328 -12.23 2.70 -18.45
C THR A 328 -13.75 2.52 -18.61
N ASP A 329 -14.31 3.13 -19.63
CA ASP A 329 -15.72 3.00 -20.04
C ASP A 329 -16.74 3.28 -18.93
N GLY A 330 -16.38 4.15 -17.99
CA GLY A 330 -17.24 4.50 -16.85
C GLY A 330 -17.42 3.37 -15.83
N LEU A 331 -16.56 2.35 -15.86
CA LEU A 331 -16.64 1.23 -14.93
C LEU A 331 -16.48 1.69 -13.48
N GLY A 332 -15.52 2.60 -13.20
CA GLY A 332 -15.34 3.18 -11.87
C GLY A 332 -16.62 3.84 -11.34
N SER A 333 -17.29 4.67 -12.17
CA SER A 333 -18.58 5.29 -11.84
C SER A 333 -19.73 4.29 -11.68
N LYS A 334 -19.69 3.15 -12.39
CA LYS A 334 -20.67 2.07 -12.17
C LYS A 334 -20.42 1.38 -10.82
N LEU A 335 -19.16 1.04 -10.53
CA LEU A 335 -18.79 0.37 -9.30
C LEU A 335 -18.95 1.27 -8.06
N SER A 336 -18.83 2.59 -8.21
CA SER A 336 -19.07 3.53 -7.10
C SER A 336 -20.50 3.46 -6.54
N LYS A 337 -21.47 2.96 -7.33
CA LYS A 337 -22.83 2.73 -6.84
C LYS A 337 -22.92 1.62 -5.79
N MET A 338 -21.94 0.70 -5.76
CA MET A 338 -21.85 -0.33 -4.71
C MET A 338 -21.31 0.23 -3.39
N THR A 339 -20.77 1.43 -3.41
CA THR A 339 -20.28 2.08 -2.21
C THR A 339 -21.49 2.52 -1.39
N GLY A 340 -21.55 2.08 -0.14
CA GLY A 340 -22.55 2.51 0.81
C GLY A 340 -22.18 3.84 1.46
N ARG A 341 -22.40 3.95 2.77
CA ARG A 341 -22.12 5.15 3.55
C ARG A 341 -21.45 4.77 4.88
N ILE A 342 -20.26 5.30 5.13
CA ILE A 342 -19.59 5.21 6.43
C ILE A 342 -20.04 6.41 7.26
N PRO A 343 -20.74 6.23 8.41
CA PRO A 343 -21.14 7.34 9.25
C PRO A 343 -19.97 8.14 9.76
N ALA A 344 -20.07 9.46 9.74
CA ALA A 344 -19.07 10.36 10.30
C ALA A 344 -19.10 10.36 11.83
N SER A 345 -17.99 10.75 12.47
CA SER A 345 -17.93 11.06 13.89
C SER A 345 -17.44 12.48 14.10
N SER A 346 -18.09 13.17 15.01
CA SER A 346 -17.76 14.56 15.38
C SER A 346 -16.60 14.68 16.37
N SER A 347 -16.19 13.56 17.00
CA SER A 347 -15.09 13.54 17.98
C SER A 347 -13.77 13.03 17.37
N PRO A 348 -12.62 13.56 17.84
CA PRO A 348 -11.34 12.95 17.55
C PRO A 348 -11.31 11.51 18.06
N SER A 349 -10.72 10.59 17.29
CA SER A 349 -10.61 9.19 17.65
C SER A 349 -9.16 8.75 17.74
N SER A 350 -8.86 7.85 18.68
CA SER A 350 -7.57 7.14 18.71
C SER A 350 -7.47 6.11 17.59
N LEU A 351 -8.61 5.45 17.30
CA LEU A 351 -8.78 4.54 16.18
C LEU A 351 -10.19 4.72 15.60
N SER A 352 -10.30 4.76 14.29
CA SER A 352 -11.58 4.62 13.57
C SER A 352 -11.43 3.57 12.48
N TYR A 353 -12.48 2.76 12.29
CA TYR A 353 -12.54 1.71 11.29
C TYR A 353 -13.93 1.72 10.66
N GLY A 354 -14.01 2.15 9.43
CA GLY A 354 -15.26 2.23 8.68
C GLY A 354 -15.29 1.24 7.52
N PHE A 355 -16.47 0.69 7.28
CA PHE A 355 -16.75 -0.14 6.11
C PHE A 355 -18.14 0.18 5.59
N SER A 356 -18.30 0.23 4.28
CA SER A 356 -19.60 0.40 3.65
C SER A 356 -19.75 -0.42 2.37
N PHE A 357 -20.96 -0.87 2.13
CA PHE A 357 -21.29 -1.61 0.92
C PHE A 357 -22.79 -1.60 0.66
N ASP A 358 -23.20 -1.18 -0.54
CA ASP A 358 -24.59 -1.26 -0.97
C ASP A 358 -24.84 -2.59 -1.70
N ILE A 359 -25.40 -3.55 -0.97
CA ILE A 359 -25.60 -4.92 -1.46
C ILE A 359 -26.64 -4.95 -2.59
N GLU A 360 -27.67 -4.08 -2.57
CA GLU A 360 -28.67 -4.02 -3.64
C GLU A 360 -28.06 -3.48 -4.94
N ALA A 361 -27.22 -2.44 -4.85
CA ALA A 361 -26.52 -1.91 -6.00
C ALA A 361 -25.50 -2.93 -6.54
N ALA A 362 -24.76 -3.61 -5.67
CA ALA A 362 -23.83 -4.66 -6.06
C ALA A 362 -24.52 -5.81 -6.78
N LYS A 363 -25.67 -6.27 -6.25
CA LYS A 363 -26.50 -7.29 -6.87
C LYS A 363 -26.99 -6.86 -8.26
N THR A 364 -27.44 -5.61 -8.39
CA THR A 364 -27.90 -5.05 -9.66
C THR A 364 -26.77 -5.05 -10.71
N LEU A 365 -25.57 -4.63 -10.33
CA LEU A 365 -24.41 -4.64 -11.21
C LEU A 365 -23.96 -6.06 -11.58
N ALA A 366 -23.99 -6.99 -10.62
CA ALA A 366 -23.69 -8.38 -10.88
C ALA A 366 -24.69 -9.01 -11.85
N LEU A 367 -25.99 -8.70 -11.72
CA LEU A 367 -27.02 -9.13 -12.66
C LEU A 367 -26.82 -8.55 -14.07
N GLU A 368 -26.43 -7.27 -14.19
CA GLU A 368 -26.06 -6.67 -15.47
C GLU A 368 -24.89 -7.43 -16.10
N PHE A 369 -23.83 -7.72 -15.34
CA PHE A 369 -22.65 -8.43 -15.82
C PHE A 369 -22.96 -9.84 -16.31
N VAL A 370 -23.69 -10.65 -15.53
CA VAL A 370 -24.06 -12.02 -15.92
C VAL A 370 -25.03 -12.01 -17.12
N THR A 371 -25.92 -11.02 -17.21
CA THR A 371 -26.83 -10.89 -18.35
C THR A 371 -26.07 -10.56 -19.63
N ASN A 372 -25.04 -9.72 -19.55
CA ASN A 372 -24.18 -9.42 -20.69
C ASN A 372 -23.42 -10.67 -21.19
N ILE A 373 -22.91 -11.50 -20.27
CA ILE A 373 -22.26 -12.77 -20.63
C ILE A 373 -23.25 -13.72 -21.33
N GLU A 374 -24.49 -13.80 -20.86
CA GLU A 374 -25.51 -14.65 -21.53
C GLU A 374 -25.87 -14.15 -22.94
N GLN A 375 -25.89 -12.83 -23.16
CA GLN A 375 -26.23 -12.22 -24.44
C GLN A 375 -25.09 -12.31 -25.45
N ASP A 376 -23.86 -12.17 -24.99
CA ASP A 376 -22.63 -12.24 -25.79
C ASP A 376 -21.58 -13.11 -25.05
N PRO A 377 -21.70 -14.45 -25.17
CA PRO A 377 -20.80 -15.37 -24.47
C PRO A 377 -19.38 -15.29 -25.00
N TYR A 378 -18.40 -15.43 -24.09
CA TYR A 378 -17.00 -15.52 -24.47
C TYR A 378 -16.77 -16.70 -25.42
N LYS A 379 -15.97 -16.47 -26.45
CA LYS A 379 -15.56 -17.49 -27.43
C LYS A 379 -14.23 -18.15 -27.06
N CYS A 380 -13.48 -17.52 -26.18
CA CYS A 380 -12.21 -18.01 -25.68
C CYS A 380 -12.41 -19.20 -24.73
N ASP A 381 -11.81 -20.36 -25.04
CA ASP A 381 -11.90 -21.57 -24.21
C ASP A 381 -11.48 -21.31 -22.74
N MET A 382 -10.50 -20.42 -22.52
CA MET A 382 -10.04 -20.06 -21.18
C MET A 382 -11.11 -19.32 -20.36
N LEU A 383 -12.07 -18.66 -21.01
CA LEU A 383 -13.16 -17.90 -20.39
C LEU A 383 -14.50 -18.67 -20.39
N GLN A 384 -14.53 -19.88 -20.97
CA GLN A 384 -15.75 -20.69 -21.09
C GLN A 384 -16.41 -20.94 -19.74
N SER A 385 -15.63 -21.11 -18.68
CA SER A 385 -16.17 -21.32 -17.32
C SER A 385 -17.03 -20.15 -16.82
N LEU A 386 -16.81 -18.92 -17.31
CA LEU A 386 -17.63 -17.76 -16.99
C LEU A 386 -19.02 -17.88 -17.65
N ASN A 387 -19.07 -18.36 -18.91
CA ASN A 387 -20.31 -18.62 -19.61
C ASN A 387 -21.14 -19.69 -18.88
N ASP A 388 -20.49 -20.80 -18.49
CA ASP A 388 -21.14 -21.93 -17.84
C ASP A 388 -21.75 -21.55 -16.48
N GLN A 389 -21.13 -20.62 -15.76
CA GLN A 389 -21.58 -20.17 -14.45
C GLN A 389 -22.63 -19.06 -14.52
N ALA A 390 -22.73 -18.33 -15.64
CA ALA A 390 -23.58 -17.14 -15.77
C ALA A 390 -25.05 -17.42 -15.41
N ALA A 391 -25.66 -18.45 -15.99
CA ALA A 391 -27.06 -18.80 -15.74
C ALA A 391 -27.33 -19.15 -14.28
N GLY A 392 -26.43 -19.91 -13.64
CA GLY A 392 -26.54 -20.27 -12.23
C GLY A 392 -26.43 -19.06 -11.30
N LEU A 393 -25.47 -18.17 -11.55
CA LEU A 393 -25.29 -16.93 -10.81
C LEU A 393 -26.49 -16.00 -10.98
N LYS A 394 -27.05 -15.87 -12.19
CA LYS A 394 -28.24 -15.06 -12.44
C LYS A 394 -29.44 -15.53 -11.63
N ALA A 395 -29.67 -16.84 -11.56
CA ALA A 395 -30.76 -17.40 -10.77
C ALA A 395 -30.60 -17.09 -9.26
N GLN A 396 -29.39 -17.18 -8.73
CA GLN A 396 -29.08 -16.83 -7.33
C GLN A 396 -29.26 -15.33 -7.06
N LEU A 397 -28.67 -14.49 -7.92
CA LEU A 397 -28.75 -13.04 -7.79
C LEU A 397 -30.19 -12.50 -7.98
N SER A 398 -31.08 -13.21 -8.65
CA SER A 398 -32.49 -12.82 -8.83
C SER A 398 -33.33 -13.00 -7.57
N GLN A 399 -32.86 -13.72 -6.56
CA GLN A 399 -33.62 -13.91 -5.32
C GLN A 399 -33.67 -12.62 -4.49
N PRO A 400 -34.81 -12.33 -3.82
CA PRO A 400 -34.91 -11.15 -2.98
C PRO A 400 -33.96 -11.23 -1.79
N LEU A 401 -33.38 -10.09 -1.42
CA LEU A 401 -32.55 -9.99 -0.21
C LEU A 401 -33.44 -9.87 1.04
N PRO A 402 -32.99 -10.40 2.18
CA PRO A 402 -33.65 -10.15 3.46
C PRO A 402 -33.69 -8.64 3.77
N PRO A 403 -34.80 -8.10 4.34
CA PRO A 403 -34.97 -6.66 4.54
C PRO A 403 -33.87 -6.00 5.39
N PHE A 404 -33.28 -6.71 6.35
CA PHE A 404 -32.20 -6.15 7.15
C PHE A 404 -30.89 -6.02 6.37
N VAL A 405 -30.66 -6.90 5.38
CA VAL A 405 -29.47 -6.88 4.51
C VAL A 405 -29.56 -5.72 3.52
N SER A 406 -30.73 -5.54 2.89
CA SER A 406 -30.92 -4.45 1.92
C SER A 406 -30.90 -3.07 2.58
N ASN A 407 -31.28 -3.00 3.86
CA ASN A 407 -31.31 -1.75 4.62
C ASN A 407 -29.93 -1.30 5.13
N PHE A 408 -28.98 -2.22 5.28
CA PHE A 408 -27.63 -1.92 5.75
C PHE A 408 -26.79 -1.25 4.65
N LYS A 409 -26.11 -0.14 4.99
CA LYS A 409 -25.24 0.63 4.06
C LYS A 409 -23.79 0.76 4.53
N GLY A 410 -23.52 0.50 5.81
CA GLY A 410 -22.16 0.55 6.34
C GLY A 410 -22.11 0.69 7.85
N PHE A 411 -20.90 0.74 8.37
CA PHE A 411 -20.67 1.02 9.78
C PHE A 411 -19.36 1.79 9.99
N ASN A 412 -19.23 2.38 11.17
CA ASN A 412 -17.99 2.96 11.67
C ASN A 412 -17.79 2.54 13.13
N LEU A 413 -16.69 1.84 13.40
CA LEU A 413 -16.22 1.52 14.75
C LEU A 413 -15.20 2.58 15.16
N ILE A 414 -15.41 3.21 16.29
CA ILE A 414 -14.60 4.33 16.76
C ILE A 414 -14.17 4.06 18.19
N ILE A 415 -12.89 4.16 18.45
CA ILE A 415 -12.32 4.15 19.80
C ILE A 415 -11.79 5.56 20.08
N ASP A 416 -12.49 6.29 20.93
CA ASP A 416 -12.08 7.65 21.33
C ASP A 416 -10.94 7.60 22.36
N THR A 417 -11.07 6.67 23.34
CA THR A 417 -10.07 6.48 24.41
C THR A 417 -9.87 4.99 24.66
N LEU A 418 -8.61 4.59 24.79
CA LEU A 418 -8.21 3.28 25.29
C LEU A 418 -7.04 3.49 26.26
N ASP A 419 -7.25 3.13 27.54
CA ASP A 419 -6.19 3.10 28.56
C ASP A 419 -6.00 1.68 29.07
N LEU A 420 -4.77 1.18 28.97
CA LEU A 420 -4.42 -0.22 29.26
C LEU A 420 -3.39 -0.28 30.39
N ASP A 421 -3.62 -1.17 31.36
CA ASP A 421 -2.69 -1.50 32.43
C ASP A 421 -2.08 -2.89 32.24
N PHE A 422 -0.95 -2.93 31.59
CA PHE A 422 -0.23 -4.19 31.34
C PHE A 422 0.50 -4.76 32.56
N THR A 423 0.49 -4.08 33.70
CA THR A 423 0.98 -4.67 34.96
C THR A 423 0.02 -5.70 35.53
N GLN A 424 -1.24 -5.68 35.08
CA GLN A 424 -2.26 -6.65 35.45
C GLN A 424 -2.04 -7.98 34.69
N THR A 425 -2.12 -9.08 35.42
CA THR A 425 -2.10 -10.44 34.83
C THR A 425 -3.49 -10.95 34.48
N ASP A 426 -4.50 -10.30 34.99
CA ASP A 426 -5.91 -10.57 34.77
C ASP A 426 -6.40 -9.74 33.58
N PRO A 427 -6.78 -10.34 32.44
CA PRO A 427 -7.26 -9.62 31.27
C PRO A 427 -8.43 -8.67 31.60
N ASP A 428 -9.27 -9.05 32.57
CA ASP A 428 -10.45 -8.28 32.98
C ASP A 428 -10.09 -6.98 33.70
N LYS A 429 -8.83 -6.82 34.11
CA LYS A 429 -8.30 -5.63 34.78
C LYS A 429 -7.31 -4.83 33.92
N MET A 430 -7.02 -5.32 32.72
CA MET A 430 -6.08 -4.65 31.82
C MET A 430 -6.66 -3.38 31.22
N ILE A 431 -7.98 -3.31 31.01
CA ILE A 431 -8.63 -2.12 30.47
C ILE A 431 -9.02 -1.22 31.64
N LYS A 432 -8.37 -0.06 31.76
CA LYS A 432 -8.69 0.97 32.77
C LYS A 432 -9.81 1.90 32.34
N ASP A 433 -9.77 2.33 31.08
CA ASP A 433 -10.78 3.21 30.48
C ASP A 433 -10.96 2.85 29.00
N LEU A 434 -12.21 2.76 28.58
CA LEU A 434 -12.58 2.55 27.19
C LEU A 434 -13.78 3.45 26.86
N LYS A 435 -13.59 4.34 25.88
CA LYS A 435 -14.68 5.06 25.24
C LYS A 435 -14.71 4.68 23.77
N ALA A 436 -15.83 4.09 23.38
CA ALA A 436 -15.98 3.56 22.02
C ALA A 436 -17.40 3.79 21.51
N LYS A 437 -17.53 3.81 20.19
CA LYS A 437 -18.81 3.97 19.48
C LYS A 437 -18.88 3.03 18.29
N VAL A 438 -20.07 2.55 18.00
CA VAL A 438 -20.40 1.88 16.75
C VAL A 438 -21.56 2.65 16.12
N LEU A 439 -21.36 3.12 14.90
CA LEU A 439 -22.36 3.80 14.10
C LEU A 439 -22.74 2.92 12.91
N LEU A 440 -24.01 2.66 12.68
CA LEU A 440 -24.51 1.87 11.57
C LEU A 440 -25.26 2.79 10.59
N ALA A 441 -24.85 2.83 9.35
CA ALA A 441 -25.60 3.48 8.28
C ALA A 441 -26.70 2.55 7.76
N VAL A 442 -27.91 3.03 7.72
CA VAL A 442 -29.10 2.29 7.27
C VAL A 442 -30.04 3.21 6.49
N ASP A 443 -30.81 2.64 5.55
CA ASP A 443 -31.80 3.45 4.80
C ASP A 443 -33.06 3.77 5.63
N ASN A 444 -33.47 2.85 6.50
CA ASN A 444 -34.66 3.01 7.31
C ASN A 444 -34.43 2.55 8.76
N PRO A 445 -34.01 3.46 9.65
CA PRO A 445 -33.77 3.16 11.06
C PRO A 445 -34.98 2.63 11.81
N GLU A 446 -36.22 3.13 11.48
CA GLU A 446 -37.46 2.66 12.10
C GLU A 446 -37.76 1.19 11.77
N ALA A 447 -37.44 0.74 10.56
CA ALA A 447 -37.58 -0.67 10.21
C ALA A 447 -36.59 -1.55 11.01
N ILE A 448 -35.36 -1.09 11.21
CA ILE A 448 -34.38 -1.80 12.05
C ILE A 448 -34.84 -1.82 13.50
N LYS A 449 -35.33 -0.68 14.06
CA LYS A 449 -35.89 -0.61 15.40
C LYS A 449 -37.08 -1.59 15.54
N GLY A 450 -38.00 -1.60 14.56
CA GLY A 450 -39.13 -2.54 14.56
C GLY A 450 -38.73 -4.00 14.58
N MET A 451 -37.71 -4.40 13.82
CA MET A 451 -37.14 -5.76 13.88
C MET A 451 -36.45 -6.04 15.21
N ALA A 452 -35.69 -5.10 15.73
CA ALA A 452 -35.02 -5.25 17.02
C ALA A 452 -36.01 -5.40 18.18
N THR A 453 -37.14 -4.67 18.17
CA THR A 453 -38.19 -4.74 19.19
C THR A 453 -38.98 -6.07 19.15
N MET A 454 -38.99 -6.77 18.01
CA MET A 454 -39.56 -8.14 17.97
C MET A 454 -38.69 -9.12 18.77
N ALA A 455 -37.37 -8.93 18.79
CA ALA A 455 -36.43 -9.75 19.55
C ALA A 455 -36.27 -9.30 21.00
N LEU A 456 -36.35 -8.00 21.26
CA LEU A 456 -36.18 -7.32 22.55
C LEU A 456 -37.33 -6.33 22.76
N PRO A 457 -38.51 -6.76 23.23
CA PRO A 457 -39.69 -5.91 23.40
C PRO A 457 -39.47 -4.68 24.31
N GLU A 458 -38.51 -4.76 25.22
CA GLU A 458 -38.14 -3.70 26.15
C GLU A 458 -37.67 -2.42 25.43
N LEU A 459 -37.13 -2.55 24.23
CA LEU A 459 -36.70 -1.41 23.39
C LEU A 459 -37.84 -0.42 23.09
N ASN A 460 -39.10 -0.88 23.07
CA ASN A 460 -40.26 -0.01 22.88
C ASN A 460 -40.41 1.06 23.99
N ASN A 461 -39.92 0.77 25.19
CA ASN A 461 -40.09 1.62 26.36
C ASN A 461 -38.97 2.63 26.54
N LEU A 462 -37.94 2.62 25.69
CA LEU A 462 -36.72 3.45 25.86
C LEU A 462 -36.86 4.88 25.36
N GLY A 463 -37.91 5.22 24.61
CA GLY A 463 -38.04 6.55 23.99
C GLY A 463 -36.93 6.82 22.93
N LEU A 464 -36.51 5.79 22.22
CA LEU A 464 -35.51 5.89 21.16
C LEU A 464 -36.18 6.44 19.89
N ASP A 465 -36.12 7.76 19.69
CA ASP A 465 -36.73 8.47 18.57
C ASP A 465 -35.69 9.00 17.57
N ILE A 466 -36.09 9.14 16.31
CA ILE A 466 -35.22 9.71 15.27
C ILE A 466 -34.88 11.16 15.65
N GLY A 467 -33.57 11.41 15.76
CA GLY A 467 -33.01 12.73 16.12
C GLY A 467 -33.17 13.11 17.59
N GLY A 468 -33.68 12.17 18.43
CA GLY A 468 -33.72 12.31 19.87
C GLY A 468 -32.34 12.30 20.53
N GLU A 469 -32.31 12.51 21.85
CA GLU A 469 -31.10 12.37 22.64
C GLU A 469 -30.74 10.89 22.84
N ALA A 470 -29.47 10.61 23.10
CA ALA A 470 -29.01 9.25 23.37
C ALA A 470 -29.61 8.75 24.70
N VAL A 471 -30.08 7.51 24.69
CA VAL A 471 -30.77 6.85 25.79
C VAL A 471 -29.83 5.84 26.44
N ASN A 472 -29.76 5.83 27.78
CA ASN A 472 -28.97 4.83 28.50
C ASN A 472 -29.67 3.46 28.46
N ILE A 473 -28.97 2.45 27.97
CA ILE A 473 -29.43 1.07 27.82
C ILE A 473 -28.67 0.07 28.70
N SER A 474 -27.86 0.56 29.63
CA SER A 474 -27.00 -0.28 30.51
C SER A 474 -27.78 -1.39 31.25
N SER A 475 -29.03 -1.09 31.67
CA SER A 475 -29.89 -2.05 32.36
C SER A 475 -30.35 -3.23 31.48
N MET A 476 -30.22 -3.12 30.17
CA MET A 476 -30.61 -4.16 29.20
C MET A 476 -29.43 -5.04 28.80
N MET A 477 -28.21 -4.66 29.19
CA MET A 477 -27.02 -5.44 28.85
C MET A 477 -27.01 -6.74 29.67
N PRO A 478 -26.79 -7.90 29.03
CA PRO A 478 -26.77 -9.17 29.73
C PRO A 478 -25.55 -9.21 30.68
N VAL A 479 -25.82 -9.19 32.00
CA VAL A 479 -24.79 -9.26 33.04
C VAL A 479 -24.20 -10.66 33.20
N SER A 480 -24.77 -11.66 32.50
CA SER A 480 -24.47 -13.08 32.76
C SER A 480 -23.51 -13.66 31.72
N GLY A 481 -22.27 -13.92 32.12
CA GLY A 481 -21.42 -14.96 31.54
C GLY A 481 -20.32 -14.52 30.57
N THR A 482 -20.33 -13.36 30.02
CA THR A 482 -19.17 -12.76 29.31
C THR A 482 -18.47 -11.79 30.24
N GLN A 483 -17.33 -12.17 30.76
CA GLN A 483 -16.43 -11.24 31.47
C GLN A 483 -15.86 -10.27 30.41
N ILE A 484 -16.65 -9.26 30.06
CA ILE A 484 -16.12 -8.12 29.31
C ILE A 484 -15.50 -7.20 30.36
N PRO A 485 -14.20 -6.95 30.34
CA PRO A 485 -13.49 -6.15 31.37
C PRO A 485 -13.75 -4.66 31.20
N VAL A 486 -15.02 -4.27 31.04
CA VAL A 486 -15.43 -2.89 30.78
C VAL A 486 -16.64 -2.55 31.64
N ASN A 487 -16.65 -1.35 32.22
CA ASN A 487 -17.81 -0.87 32.94
C ASN A 487 -18.98 -0.61 31.98
N LEU A 488 -20.03 -1.39 32.10
CA LEU A 488 -21.24 -1.31 31.28
C LEU A 488 -22.31 -0.36 31.84
N ASP A 489 -22.02 0.42 32.90
CA ASP A 489 -22.96 1.37 33.48
C ASP A 489 -23.30 2.55 32.56
N HIS A 490 -22.45 2.79 31.56
CA HIS A 490 -22.55 3.90 30.61
C HIS A 490 -22.62 3.41 29.16
N VAL A 491 -23.68 2.65 28.85
CA VAL A 491 -23.97 2.22 27.46
C VAL A 491 -25.16 3.03 26.97
N PHE A 492 -24.98 3.71 25.84
CA PHE A 492 -26.01 4.57 25.26
C PHE A 492 -26.35 4.13 23.84
N MET A 493 -27.59 4.41 23.42
CA MET A 493 -28.06 4.22 22.05
C MET A 493 -28.76 5.50 21.56
N ALA A 494 -28.57 5.84 20.30
CA ALA A 494 -29.23 6.96 19.64
C ALA A 494 -29.63 6.58 18.20
N MET A 495 -30.62 7.28 17.66
CA MET A 495 -31.13 7.04 16.32
C MET A 495 -31.26 8.35 15.56
N GLY A 496 -30.61 8.45 14.40
CA GLY A 496 -30.75 9.52 13.43
C GLY A 496 -31.65 9.12 12.27
N LYS A 497 -31.70 9.95 11.22
CA LYS A 497 -32.51 9.69 10.01
C LYS A 497 -31.97 8.51 9.19
N GLU A 498 -30.68 8.31 9.20
CA GLU A 498 -29.97 7.33 8.36
C GLU A 498 -28.85 6.62 9.12
N THR A 499 -28.77 6.83 10.44
CA THR A 499 -27.71 6.28 11.29
C THR A 499 -28.30 5.81 12.61
N ILE A 500 -27.92 4.62 13.05
CA ILE A 500 -28.16 4.11 14.41
C ILE A 500 -26.80 3.99 15.07
N GLY A 501 -26.68 4.48 16.31
CA GLY A 501 -25.44 4.45 17.04
C GLY A 501 -25.57 3.84 18.42
N ALA A 502 -24.53 3.17 18.87
CA ALA A 502 -24.34 2.78 20.25
C ALA A 502 -22.97 3.26 20.72
N SER A 503 -22.88 3.68 22.00
CA SER A 503 -21.61 4.11 22.60
C SER A 503 -21.43 3.54 23.99
N LEU A 504 -20.17 3.45 24.39
CA LEU A 504 -19.72 2.97 25.68
C LEU A 504 -18.79 4.02 26.30
N GLY A 505 -18.99 4.30 27.59
CA GLY A 505 -18.16 5.19 28.40
C GLY A 505 -18.90 6.45 28.86
N GLU A 506 -18.43 7.00 29.97
CA GLU A 506 -19.04 8.19 30.58
C GLU A 506 -18.90 9.41 29.65
N GLY A 507 -19.99 10.13 29.42
CA GLY A 507 -20.05 11.36 28.62
C GLY A 507 -20.08 11.13 27.11
N THR A 508 -20.20 9.87 26.63
CA THR A 508 -20.31 9.55 25.20
C THR A 508 -21.72 9.80 24.63
N ASP A 509 -22.73 9.97 25.49
CA ASP A 509 -24.14 10.23 25.14
C ASP A 509 -24.32 11.47 24.27
N LYS A 510 -23.69 12.58 24.63
CA LYS A 510 -23.79 13.86 23.90
C LYS A 510 -23.16 13.77 22.51
N VAL A 511 -21.98 13.15 22.44
CA VAL A 511 -21.27 12.96 21.17
C VAL A 511 -22.05 12.03 20.27
N LEU A 512 -22.58 10.92 20.81
CA LEU A 512 -23.42 9.97 20.07
C LEU A 512 -24.68 10.65 19.50
N THR A 513 -25.35 11.51 20.30
CA THR A 513 -26.51 12.29 19.87
C THR A 513 -26.19 13.19 18.67
N GLN A 514 -24.99 13.73 18.62
CA GLN A 514 -24.53 14.52 17.48
C GLN A 514 -24.15 13.63 16.30
N ASP A 515 -23.35 12.58 16.52
CA ASP A 515 -22.86 11.69 15.46
C ASP A 515 -23.98 11.05 14.64
N VAL A 516 -25.10 10.65 15.25
CA VAL A 516 -26.23 10.06 14.50
C VAL A 516 -26.99 11.08 13.63
N LYS A 517 -26.73 12.37 13.79
CA LYS A 517 -27.29 13.48 12.99
C LYS A 517 -26.33 13.91 11.88
N GLU A 518 -25.05 13.55 11.99
CA GLU A 518 -24.05 13.83 10.97
C GLU A 518 -24.28 12.94 9.73
N GLY A 519 -23.81 13.43 8.61
CA GLY A 519 -23.77 12.64 7.37
C GLY A 519 -22.73 11.56 7.42
N GLY A 520 -22.58 10.85 6.32
CA GLY A 520 -21.51 9.86 6.11
C GLY A 520 -20.75 10.13 4.83
N GLN A 521 -19.62 9.49 4.67
CA GLN A 521 -18.82 9.54 3.45
C GLN A 521 -19.03 8.27 2.61
N ALA A 522 -19.04 8.45 1.28
CA ALA A 522 -19.09 7.35 0.32
C ALA A 522 -17.67 6.79 0.13
N SER A 523 -17.31 5.78 0.89
CA SER A 523 -16.06 5.06 0.79
C SER A 523 -16.30 3.60 1.14
N LEU A 524 -15.66 2.65 0.47
CA LEU A 524 -15.77 1.23 0.81
C LEU A 524 -15.16 0.94 2.18
N PHE A 525 -14.05 1.59 2.46
CA PHE A 525 -13.28 1.36 3.65
C PHE A 525 -12.61 2.65 4.10
N THR A 526 -12.53 2.86 5.41
CA THR A 526 -11.73 3.92 6.03
C THR A 526 -11.05 3.40 7.28
N ILE A 527 -9.86 3.88 7.54
CA ILE A 527 -9.14 3.67 8.79
C ILE A 527 -8.51 4.99 9.20
N GLY A 528 -8.63 5.36 10.47
CA GLY A 528 -7.94 6.49 11.05
C GLY A 528 -7.27 6.05 12.35
N ILE A 529 -5.98 6.32 12.51
CA ILE A 529 -5.21 5.85 13.66
C ILE A 529 -4.31 6.98 14.17
N ASN A 530 -4.31 7.22 15.47
CA ASN A 530 -3.33 8.06 16.13
C ASN A 530 -2.11 7.25 16.56
N ALA A 531 -0.93 7.84 16.49
CA ALA A 531 0.32 7.23 16.98
C ALA A 531 0.22 6.76 18.44
N ASP A 532 -0.43 7.55 19.29
CA ASP A 532 -0.66 7.21 20.70
C ASP A 532 -1.36 5.86 20.90
N PHE A 533 -2.25 5.47 20.00
CA PHE A 533 -2.91 4.16 20.06
C PHE A 533 -1.89 3.03 19.93
N TYR A 534 -1.01 3.12 18.93
CA TYR A 534 0.07 2.14 18.76
C TYR A 534 1.04 2.16 19.94
N GLN A 535 1.46 3.34 20.40
CA GLN A 535 2.40 3.46 21.52
C GLN A 535 1.84 2.80 22.78
N LYS A 536 0.55 2.97 23.07
CA LYS A 536 -0.13 2.31 24.19
C LYS A 536 -0.17 0.80 24.01
N MET A 537 -0.50 0.32 22.82
CA MET A 537 -0.52 -1.12 22.51
C MET A 537 0.88 -1.75 22.68
N PHE A 538 1.94 -1.07 22.22
CA PHE A 538 3.31 -1.57 22.31
C PHE A 538 3.95 -1.42 23.69
N ALA A 539 3.51 -0.49 24.52
CA ALA A 539 3.99 -0.36 25.91
C ALA A 539 3.76 -1.65 26.72
N GLY A 540 2.71 -2.41 26.39
CA GLY A 540 2.42 -3.68 27.03
C GLY A 540 3.32 -4.84 26.61
N ILE A 541 3.98 -4.72 25.48
CA ILE A 541 4.83 -5.79 24.95
C ILE A 541 6.02 -6.06 25.89
N ASP A 542 6.60 -5.02 26.52
CA ASP A 542 7.73 -5.20 27.44
C ASP A 542 7.37 -6.04 28.67
N THR A 543 6.17 -5.87 29.20
CA THR A 543 5.72 -6.62 30.38
C THR A 543 5.44 -8.09 30.10
N VAL A 544 5.15 -8.43 28.85
CA VAL A 544 4.90 -9.80 28.38
C VAL A 544 6.18 -10.46 27.89
N SER A 545 7.11 -9.68 27.33
CA SER A 545 8.33 -10.20 26.69
C SER A 545 9.18 -11.03 27.63
N ASP A 546 9.33 -10.61 28.88
CA ASP A 546 10.18 -11.31 29.87
C ASP A 546 9.67 -12.72 30.22
N LYS A 547 8.43 -13.03 29.90
CA LYS A 547 7.78 -14.34 30.13
C LYS A 547 7.88 -15.29 28.93
N LEU A 548 8.39 -14.81 27.78
CA LEU A 548 8.47 -15.60 26.55
C LEU A 548 9.83 -16.32 26.44
N PRO A 549 9.90 -17.39 25.62
CA PRO A 549 11.18 -18.00 25.25
C PRO A 549 12.15 -16.99 24.60
N PRO A 550 13.47 -17.15 24.76
CA PRO A 550 14.47 -16.17 24.26
C PRO A 550 14.30 -15.78 22.78
N ASP A 551 13.98 -16.74 21.90
CA ASP A 551 13.77 -16.49 20.47
C ASP A 551 12.52 -15.62 20.21
N ALA A 552 11.45 -15.87 20.96
CA ALA A 552 10.24 -15.05 20.88
C ALA A 552 10.46 -13.65 21.46
N GLN A 553 11.25 -13.52 22.52
CA GLN A 553 11.67 -12.21 23.06
C GLN A 553 12.48 -11.40 22.03
N LYS A 554 13.40 -12.06 21.32
CA LYS A 554 14.19 -11.42 20.26
C LYS A 554 13.28 -10.89 19.14
N GLN A 555 12.39 -11.76 18.61
CA GLN A 555 11.46 -11.35 17.55
C GLN A 555 10.55 -10.19 17.98
N LEU A 556 10.06 -10.23 19.20
CA LEU A 556 9.18 -9.20 19.75
C LEU A 556 9.92 -7.85 19.91
N ARG A 557 11.19 -7.87 20.35
CA ARG A 557 12.04 -6.68 20.41
C ARG A 557 12.29 -6.08 19.04
N ILE A 558 12.59 -6.91 18.03
CA ILE A 558 12.75 -6.46 16.64
C ILE A 558 11.50 -5.78 16.14
N GLN A 559 10.34 -6.42 16.31
CA GLN A 559 9.04 -5.85 15.91
C GLN A 559 8.77 -4.53 16.63
N LYS A 560 9.06 -4.45 17.95
CA LYS A 560 8.86 -3.22 18.71
C LYS A 560 9.77 -2.09 18.21
N THR A 561 11.06 -2.34 18.02
CA THR A 561 12.00 -1.32 17.53
C THR A 561 11.57 -0.83 16.16
N LEU A 562 11.26 -1.75 15.24
CA LEU A 562 10.74 -1.39 13.92
C LEU A 562 9.47 -0.55 14.00
N MET A 563 8.50 -0.98 14.79
CA MET A 563 7.24 -0.26 14.89
C MET A 563 7.40 1.09 15.57
N SER A 564 8.27 1.20 16.59
CA SER A 564 8.53 2.50 17.23
C SER A 564 9.18 3.51 16.29
N ASP A 565 10.06 3.06 15.41
CA ASP A 565 10.75 3.93 14.45
C ASP A 565 9.91 4.19 13.19
N LEU A 566 9.02 3.24 12.84
CA LEU A 566 8.07 3.41 11.74
C LEU A 566 6.86 4.28 12.12
N ILE A 567 6.48 4.35 13.41
CA ILE A 567 5.41 5.23 13.90
C ILE A 567 5.98 6.62 14.23
N TRP A 568 6.40 7.32 13.20
CA TRP A 568 6.93 8.69 13.28
C TRP A 568 5.87 9.78 13.09
N TRP A 569 4.67 9.38 12.70
CA TRP A 569 3.52 10.22 12.43
C TRP A 569 2.68 10.43 13.70
N GLN A 570 1.85 11.48 13.71
CA GLN A 570 0.90 11.76 14.77
C GLN A 570 -0.43 11.09 14.49
N ARG A 571 -0.86 11.13 13.24
CA ARG A 571 -2.10 10.52 12.76
C ARG A 571 -1.93 10.05 11.34
N GLU A 572 -2.48 8.87 11.07
CA GLU A 572 -2.65 8.32 9.74
C GLU A 572 -4.15 8.09 9.50
N ASP A 573 -4.65 8.59 8.39
CA ASP A 573 -6.01 8.34 7.92
C ASP A 573 -5.94 7.69 6.53
N ALA A 574 -6.63 6.56 6.22
CA ALA A 574 -6.64 5.85 4.94
C ALA A 574 -8.05 5.49 4.44
N SER A 575 -8.33 5.61 3.14
CA SER A 575 -9.59 5.23 2.52
C SER A 575 -9.44 4.42 1.23
N ILE A 576 -10.45 3.63 0.94
CA ILE A 576 -10.58 2.89 -0.32
C ILE A 576 -11.99 3.15 -0.85
N GLY A 577 -12.07 3.59 -2.11
CA GLY A 577 -13.36 3.85 -2.74
C GLY A 577 -13.29 3.80 -4.25
N PHE A 578 -14.45 3.76 -4.90
CA PHE A 578 -14.56 3.92 -6.34
C PHE A 578 -14.96 5.35 -6.71
N ASN A 579 -14.37 5.85 -7.78
CA ASN A 579 -14.74 7.12 -8.40
C ASN A 579 -14.73 7.00 -9.94
N ASP A 580 -14.88 8.10 -10.64
CA ASP A 580 -14.88 8.15 -12.11
C ASP A 580 -13.55 7.69 -12.75
N LYS A 581 -12.44 7.75 -12.01
CA LYS A 581 -11.11 7.34 -12.46
C LYS A 581 -10.85 5.84 -12.23
N GLY A 582 -11.50 5.23 -11.22
CA GLY A 582 -11.32 3.83 -10.87
C GLY A 582 -11.46 3.53 -9.39
N LEU A 583 -10.71 2.50 -8.92
CA LEU A 583 -10.55 2.19 -7.50
C LEU A 583 -9.39 3.02 -6.96
N GLU A 584 -9.69 3.91 -6.04
CA GLU A 584 -8.71 4.78 -5.40
C GLU A 584 -8.45 4.35 -3.96
N ILE A 585 -7.19 4.26 -3.62
CA ILE A 585 -6.69 4.17 -2.26
C ILE A 585 -5.99 5.50 -2.00
N SER A 586 -6.54 6.25 -1.06
CA SER A 586 -5.96 7.53 -0.68
C SER A 586 -5.39 7.45 0.72
N ALA A 587 -4.47 8.31 1.05
CA ALA A 587 -3.93 8.31 2.35
C ALA A 587 -3.26 9.65 2.73
N GLU A 588 -3.43 10.13 4.01
CA GLU A 588 -2.91 11.35 4.63
C GLU A 588 -2.15 11.02 5.91
N ILE A 589 -0.91 11.45 6.01
CA ILE A 589 -0.07 11.30 7.21
C ILE A 589 0.23 12.68 7.80
N LYS A 590 -0.13 12.90 9.05
CA LYS A 590 0.24 14.08 9.84
C LYS A 590 1.43 13.75 10.73
N TYR A 591 2.44 14.64 10.74
CA TYR A 591 3.68 14.43 11.47
C TYR A 591 4.23 15.66 12.16
#